data_cdc0149103dbda9626a2746bee18e7a1
#
_entry.id   cdc0149103dbda9626a2746bee18e7a1
#
_cell.length_a   1.000
_cell.length_b   1.000
_cell.length_c   1.000
_cell.angle_alpha   90.00
_cell.angle_beta   90.00
_cell.angle_gamma   90.00
#
_symmetry.space_group_name_H-M   'P 1'
#
loop_
_entity.id
_entity.type
_entity.pdbx_description
1 polymer ?
#
loop_
_entity_poly.entity_id
_entity_poly.type
_entity_poly.pdbx_seq_one_letter_code
_entity_poly.pdbx_strand_id
1 'polypeptide(L)'
;MKKKLDDKLGAKGFSKEYWEINYADPEEMDNIVNAKEHALYMKSIFALEYVDVSSVIDLGFGMGILFKEVLKTFNPYLAHGIEPSKHIFDEVSKKKLAPVESTKLTLENVDLLTWATKDMKKEKTFDLGLCTSVFQYLSDEEIEVVLPVMAKRIRFLYFSVPTNLELKRQVSDLEFKDEYAIHRTREKYLKLLRPHFTFISSRLLESKIHFDDESTHFTDLLFRF
;
A
#
# COMPACT_ATOMS: atom_id res chain seq x y z
N MET A 1 -2.91 32.99 -8.61
CA MET A 1 -2.58 32.19 -9.80
C MET A 1 -2.42 30.74 -9.33
N LYS A 2 -3.38 29.83 -9.62
CA LYS A 2 -3.20 28.40 -9.40
C LYS A 2 -2.14 27.93 -10.41
N LYS A 3 -0.96 27.50 -9.92
CA LYS A 3 -0.02 26.75 -10.75
C LYS A 3 -0.79 25.54 -11.30
N LYS A 4 -0.90 25.43 -12.63
CA LYS A 4 -1.30 24.18 -13.27
C LYS A 4 -0.38 23.11 -12.70
N LEU A 5 -0.94 22.10 -12.04
CA LEU A 5 -0.19 20.88 -11.75
C LEU A 5 0.31 20.37 -13.10
N ASP A 6 1.61 20.12 -13.17
CA ASP A 6 2.26 19.64 -14.39
C ASP A 6 1.67 18.27 -14.72
N ASP A 7 1.32 18.01 -15.99
CA ASP A 7 0.76 16.73 -16.45
C ASP A 7 1.70 15.49 -16.24
N LYS A 8 2.85 15.73 -15.62
CA LYS A 8 3.86 14.71 -15.25
C LYS A 8 3.71 14.15 -13.83
N LEU A 9 2.81 14.69 -13.01
CA LEU A 9 2.59 14.22 -11.64
C LEU A 9 1.74 12.94 -11.62
N GLY A 10 1.98 12.08 -10.64
CA GLY A 10 1.30 10.79 -10.48
C GLY A 10 1.94 9.64 -11.25
N ALA A 11 1.17 8.60 -11.55
CA ALA A 11 1.62 7.35 -12.18
C ALA A 11 2.42 7.52 -13.48
N LYS A 12 2.21 8.63 -14.19
CA LYS A 12 2.93 8.98 -15.44
C LYS A 12 4.39 9.41 -15.22
N GLY A 13 4.76 9.77 -13.99
CA GLY A 13 6.13 10.19 -13.64
C GLY A 13 7.13 9.03 -13.51
N PHE A 14 6.66 7.79 -13.37
CA PHE A 14 7.50 6.62 -13.11
C PHE A 14 8.09 6.03 -14.40
N SER A 15 8.94 6.82 -15.08
CA SER A 15 9.69 6.36 -16.25
C SER A 15 10.77 5.34 -15.86
N LYS A 16 11.36 4.69 -16.85
CA LYS A 16 12.51 3.79 -16.64
C LYS A 16 13.67 4.53 -15.97
N GLU A 17 13.97 5.74 -16.44
CA GLU A 17 15.04 6.58 -15.89
C GLU A 17 14.78 6.94 -14.42
N TYR A 18 13.53 7.21 -14.04
CA TYR A 18 13.16 7.43 -12.64
C TYR A 18 13.56 6.25 -11.75
N TRP A 19 13.25 5.02 -12.18
CA TRP A 19 13.58 3.81 -11.45
C TRP A 19 15.08 3.53 -11.42
N GLU A 20 15.78 3.72 -12.52
CA GLU A 20 17.23 3.52 -12.59
C GLU A 20 18.01 4.51 -11.72
N ILE A 21 17.53 5.76 -11.58
CA ILE A 21 18.16 6.79 -10.76
C ILE A 21 17.82 6.60 -9.28
N ASN A 22 16.55 6.41 -8.95
CA ASN A 22 16.08 6.46 -7.57
C ASN A 22 16.10 5.11 -6.85
N TYR A 23 16.21 4.00 -7.59
CA TYR A 23 16.22 2.63 -7.07
C TYR A 23 17.47 1.85 -7.49
N ALA A 24 18.54 2.55 -7.85
CA ALA A 24 19.82 1.93 -8.19
C ALA A 24 20.43 1.17 -6.99
N ASP A 25 20.24 1.70 -5.78
CA ASP A 25 20.61 1.06 -4.53
C ASP A 25 19.38 0.99 -3.59
N PRO A 26 18.55 -0.05 -3.75
CA PRO A 26 17.32 -0.18 -2.97
C PRO A 26 17.57 -0.61 -1.51
N GLU A 27 18.79 -0.96 -1.13
CA GLU A 27 19.12 -1.51 0.20
C GLU A 27 18.92 -0.50 1.34
N GLU A 28 18.83 0.79 1.05
CA GLU A 28 18.55 1.84 2.03
C GLU A 28 17.06 2.18 2.18
N MET A 29 16.18 1.59 1.36
CA MET A 29 14.76 1.94 1.35
C MET A 29 13.94 1.10 2.33
N ASP A 30 13.14 1.79 3.17
CA ASP A 30 12.12 1.15 4.01
C ASP A 30 11.17 0.29 3.14
N ASN A 31 10.71 -0.83 3.68
CA ASN A 31 9.94 -1.88 3.00
C ASN A 31 10.72 -2.69 1.92
N ILE A 32 11.99 -2.41 1.72
CA ILE A 32 12.88 -3.18 0.86
C ILE A 32 13.90 -3.92 1.73
N VAL A 33 14.79 -3.20 2.38
CA VAL A 33 15.83 -3.80 3.25
C VAL A 33 15.23 -4.60 4.42
N ASN A 34 14.11 -4.14 4.96
CA ASN A 34 13.40 -4.71 6.12
C ASN A 34 12.05 -5.35 5.77
N ALA A 35 11.85 -5.76 4.51
CA ALA A 35 10.59 -6.33 4.02
C ALA A 35 10.14 -7.57 4.82
N LYS A 36 11.08 -8.41 5.24
CA LYS A 36 10.81 -9.58 6.06
C LYS A 36 10.30 -9.19 7.46
N GLU A 37 10.89 -8.19 8.07
CA GLU A 37 10.49 -7.66 9.37
C GLU A 37 9.08 -7.05 9.32
N HIS A 38 8.74 -6.35 8.23
CA HIS A 38 7.39 -5.86 8.01
C HIS A 38 6.37 -7.00 7.87
N ALA A 39 6.69 -8.05 7.13
CA ALA A 39 5.83 -9.22 6.99
C ALA A 39 5.63 -9.96 8.34
N LEU A 40 6.70 -10.11 9.13
CA LEU A 40 6.65 -10.71 10.47
C LEU A 40 5.88 -9.85 11.47
N TYR A 41 6.04 -8.53 11.41
CA TYR A 41 5.26 -7.60 12.21
C TYR A 41 3.75 -7.76 11.98
N MET A 42 3.30 -7.78 10.73
CA MET A 42 1.91 -8.05 10.39
C MET A 42 1.46 -9.42 10.89
N LYS A 43 2.27 -10.47 10.67
CA LYS A 43 1.97 -11.82 11.12
C LYS A 43 1.78 -11.91 12.62
N SER A 44 2.63 -11.21 13.38
CA SER A 44 2.54 -11.20 14.85
C SER A 44 1.26 -10.53 15.34
N ILE A 45 0.86 -9.40 14.76
CA ILE A 45 -0.39 -8.73 15.12
C ILE A 45 -1.59 -9.63 14.78
N PHE A 46 -1.66 -10.19 13.57
CA PHE A 46 -2.76 -11.07 13.19
C PHE A 46 -2.83 -12.34 14.04
N ALA A 47 -1.69 -12.86 14.49
CA ALA A 47 -1.68 -13.99 15.41
C ALA A 47 -2.27 -13.63 16.79
N LEU A 48 -2.05 -12.41 17.28
CA LEU A 48 -2.66 -11.91 18.52
C LEU A 48 -4.17 -11.68 18.36
N GLU A 49 -4.61 -11.23 17.19
CA GLU A 49 -6.01 -10.98 16.86
C GLU A 49 -6.77 -12.25 16.42
N TYR A 50 -6.10 -13.40 16.36
CA TYR A 50 -6.65 -14.65 15.82
C TYR A 50 -7.23 -14.52 14.41
N VAL A 51 -6.59 -13.68 13.59
CA VAL A 51 -7.01 -13.44 12.20
C VAL A 51 -6.19 -14.26 11.23
N ASP A 52 -6.86 -15.04 10.41
CA ASP A 52 -6.26 -15.72 9.26
C ASP A 52 -6.30 -14.82 8.02
N VAL A 53 -5.17 -14.76 7.32
CA VAL A 53 -5.04 -14.02 6.06
C VAL A 53 -4.96 -15.00 4.90
N SER A 54 -6.06 -15.16 4.18
CA SER A 54 -6.19 -16.08 3.04
C SER A 54 -6.12 -15.35 1.68
N SER A 55 -6.26 -14.03 1.69
CA SER A 55 -6.25 -13.20 0.49
C SER A 55 -5.48 -11.89 0.71
N VAL A 56 -4.59 -11.57 -0.24
CA VAL A 56 -3.72 -10.38 -0.17
C VAL A 56 -3.81 -9.57 -1.45
N ILE A 57 -3.85 -8.25 -1.34
CA ILE A 57 -3.68 -7.33 -2.45
C ILE A 57 -2.55 -6.35 -2.17
N ASP A 58 -1.71 -6.06 -3.18
CA ASP A 58 -0.70 -5.01 -3.11
C ASP A 58 -1.02 -3.90 -4.12
N LEU A 59 -1.19 -2.69 -3.60
CA LEU A 59 -1.63 -1.51 -4.33
C LEU A 59 -0.43 -0.61 -4.66
N GLY A 60 0.35 -1.01 -5.64
CA GLY A 60 1.62 -0.39 -6.02
C GLY A 60 2.80 -1.21 -5.54
N PHE A 61 2.90 -2.45 -6.05
CA PHE A 61 3.89 -3.41 -5.55
C PHE A 61 5.35 -3.03 -5.85
N GLY A 62 5.61 -2.05 -6.73
CA GLY A 62 6.94 -1.62 -7.09
C GLY A 62 7.84 -2.79 -7.48
N MET A 63 9.01 -2.92 -6.86
CA MET A 63 9.94 -4.03 -7.09
C MET A 63 9.45 -5.39 -6.59
N GLY A 64 8.30 -5.45 -5.91
CA GLY A 64 7.64 -6.66 -5.42
C GLY A 64 8.32 -7.32 -4.22
N ILE A 65 9.26 -6.64 -3.55
CA ILE A 65 10.05 -7.23 -2.46
C ILE A 65 9.19 -7.45 -1.22
N LEU A 66 8.48 -6.41 -0.75
CA LEU A 66 7.56 -6.55 0.37
C LEU A 66 6.43 -7.53 0.05
N PHE A 67 5.85 -7.42 -1.14
CA PHE A 67 4.78 -8.31 -1.59
C PHE A 67 5.21 -9.77 -1.53
N LYS A 68 6.40 -10.08 -2.06
CA LYS A 68 6.97 -11.44 -2.02
C LYS A 68 7.14 -11.97 -0.59
N GLU A 69 7.68 -11.16 0.33
CA GLU A 69 7.85 -11.59 1.74
C GLU A 69 6.50 -11.77 2.45
N VAL A 70 5.50 -10.95 2.13
CA VAL A 70 4.13 -11.13 2.63
C VAL A 70 3.51 -12.42 2.09
N LEU A 71 3.62 -12.69 0.79
CA LEU A 71 3.12 -13.93 0.19
C LEU A 71 3.79 -15.17 0.82
N LYS A 72 5.08 -15.10 1.11
CA LYS A 72 5.82 -16.17 1.77
C LYS A 72 5.39 -16.36 3.23
N THR A 73 5.12 -15.29 3.95
CA THR A 73 4.80 -15.30 5.38
C THR A 73 3.38 -15.77 5.66
N PHE A 74 2.42 -15.36 4.83
CA PHE A 74 1.00 -15.67 4.99
C PHE A 74 0.53 -16.86 4.17
N ASN A 75 1.22 -17.16 3.08
CA ASN A 75 0.84 -18.22 2.16
C ASN A 75 -0.64 -18.18 1.73
N PRO A 76 -1.13 -17.03 1.21
CA PRO A 76 -2.53 -16.83 0.91
C PRO A 76 -2.97 -17.70 -0.27
N TYR A 77 -4.26 -18.07 -0.30
CA TYR A 77 -4.87 -18.73 -1.45
C TYR A 77 -5.01 -17.81 -2.65
N LEU A 78 -5.33 -16.52 -2.40
CA LEU A 78 -5.53 -15.51 -3.43
C LEU A 78 -4.56 -14.35 -3.22
N ALA A 79 -3.88 -13.95 -4.29
CA ALA A 79 -3.04 -12.76 -4.29
C ALA A 79 -3.31 -11.91 -5.55
N HIS A 80 -3.34 -10.59 -5.36
CA HIS A 80 -3.48 -9.64 -6.44
C HIS A 80 -2.45 -8.52 -6.26
N GLY A 81 -1.84 -8.07 -7.34
CA GLY A 81 -0.92 -6.93 -7.29
C GLY A 81 -1.20 -5.98 -8.44
N ILE A 82 -1.15 -4.67 -8.17
CA ILE A 82 -1.23 -3.63 -9.18
C ILE A 82 0.02 -2.77 -9.18
N GLU A 83 0.48 -2.35 -10.35
CA GLU A 83 1.64 -1.48 -10.52
C GLU A 83 1.47 -0.61 -11.77
N PRO A 84 1.50 0.72 -11.65
CA PRO A 84 1.32 1.61 -12.79
C PRO A 84 2.53 1.65 -13.74
N SER A 85 3.76 1.51 -13.22
CA SER A 85 4.97 1.55 -14.03
C SER A 85 5.07 0.31 -14.91
N LYS A 86 4.91 0.50 -16.23
CA LYS A 86 5.00 -0.59 -17.19
C LYS A 86 6.37 -1.30 -17.16
N HIS A 87 7.44 -0.55 -16.97
CA HIS A 87 8.79 -1.09 -16.89
C HIS A 87 8.94 -2.04 -15.68
N ILE A 88 8.57 -1.60 -14.50
CA ILE A 88 8.65 -2.39 -13.27
C ILE A 88 7.69 -3.57 -13.31
N PHE A 89 6.46 -3.35 -13.79
CA PHE A 89 5.49 -4.42 -13.99
C PHE A 89 6.05 -5.55 -14.85
N ASP A 90 6.68 -5.22 -15.99
CA ASP A 90 7.26 -6.21 -16.92
C ASP A 90 8.45 -6.96 -16.30
N GLU A 91 9.25 -6.29 -15.47
CA GLU A 91 10.36 -6.94 -14.77
C GLU A 91 9.88 -7.87 -13.66
N VAL A 92 8.93 -7.42 -12.84
CA VAL A 92 8.43 -8.19 -11.70
C VAL A 92 7.56 -9.36 -12.14
N SER A 93 6.79 -9.19 -13.21
CA SER A 93 5.96 -10.28 -13.78
C SER A 93 6.76 -11.49 -14.26
N LYS A 94 8.06 -11.33 -14.55
CA LYS A 94 8.98 -12.41 -14.89
C LYS A 94 9.51 -13.16 -13.66
N LYS A 95 9.36 -12.59 -12.46
CA LYS A 95 9.86 -13.18 -11.21
C LYS A 95 8.80 -14.09 -10.59
N LYS A 96 9.24 -15.15 -9.92
CA LYS A 96 8.37 -15.99 -9.10
C LYS A 96 8.11 -15.27 -7.76
N LEU A 97 7.02 -14.52 -7.65
CA LEU A 97 6.63 -13.83 -6.42
C LEU A 97 6.01 -14.79 -5.41
N ALA A 98 5.03 -15.60 -5.84
CA ALA A 98 4.39 -16.55 -4.94
C ALA A 98 5.31 -17.78 -4.73
N PRO A 99 5.66 -18.11 -3.50
CA PRO A 99 6.54 -19.25 -3.20
C PRO A 99 5.84 -20.59 -3.40
N VAL A 100 4.51 -20.63 -3.32
CA VAL A 100 3.67 -21.81 -3.36
C VAL A 100 2.77 -21.80 -4.59
N GLU A 101 2.67 -22.97 -5.25
CA GLU A 101 1.84 -23.12 -6.47
C GLU A 101 0.34 -23.01 -6.19
N SER A 102 -0.09 -23.21 -4.94
CA SER A 102 -1.50 -23.07 -4.55
C SER A 102 -2.00 -21.63 -4.52
N THR A 103 -1.12 -20.63 -4.47
CA THR A 103 -1.51 -19.21 -4.50
C THR A 103 -1.92 -18.80 -5.90
N LYS A 104 -3.18 -18.40 -6.05
CA LYS A 104 -3.70 -17.80 -7.29
C LYS A 104 -3.26 -16.35 -7.36
N LEU A 105 -2.10 -16.10 -7.98
CA LEU A 105 -1.55 -14.76 -8.16
C LEU A 105 -2.03 -14.14 -9.47
N THR A 106 -2.53 -12.89 -9.39
CA THR A 106 -2.84 -12.05 -10.55
C THR A 106 -2.10 -10.72 -10.42
N LEU A 107 -1.42 -10.30 -11.48
CA LEU A 107 -0.77 -8.98 -11.56
C LEU A 107 -1.45 -8.17 -12.66
N GLU A 108 -1.70 -6.88 -12.41
CA GLU A 108 -2.28 -5.95 -13.40
C GLU A 108 -1.42 -4.67 -13.50
N ASN A 109 -1.13 -4.25 -14.75
CA ASN A 109 -0.44 -2.98 -14.97
C ASN A 109 -1.49 -1.86 -15.04
N VAL A 110 -1.90 -1.37 -13.88
CA VAL A 110 -2.87 -0.27 -13.70
C VAL A 110 -2.50 0.56 -12.48
N ASP A 111 -2.90 1.82 -12.48
CA ASP A 111 -2.80 2.69 -11.30
C ASP A 111 -3.96 2.45 -10.32
N LEU A 112 -3.81 3.00 -9.12
CA LEU A 112 -4.77 2.81 -8.02
C LEU A 112 -6.15 3.43 -8.33
N LEU A 113 -6.20 4.57 -9.01
CA LEU A 113 -7.47 5.21 -9.38
C LEU A 113 -8.22 4.35 -10.42
N THR A 114 -7.52 3.86 -11.44
CA THR A 114 -8.07 2.96 -12.43
C THR A 114 -8.58 1.67 -11.78
N TRP A 115 -7.81 1.07 -10.86
CA TRP A 115 -8.25 -0.10 -10.11
C TRP A 115 -9.52 0.18 -9.28
N ALA A 116 -9.60 1.33 -8.62
CA ALA A 116 -10.74 1.70 -7.79
C ALA A 116 -12.02 1.97 -8.61
N THR A 117 -11.88 2.55 -9.80
CA THR A 117 -13.01 2.93 -10.66
C THR A 117 -13.42 1.84 -11.66
N LYS A 118 -12.65 0.75 -11.77
CA LYS A 118 -12.94 -0.38 -12.66
C LYS A 118 -14.26 -1.06 -12.23
N ASP A 119 -15.22 -1.13 -13.16
CA ASP A 119 -16.46 -1.88 -12.95
C ASP A 119 -16.14 -3.37 -12.79
N MET A 120 -16.33 -3.88 -11.60
CA MET A 120 -16.11 -5.30 -11.29
C MET A 120 -17.45 -5.96 -10.99
N LYS A 121 -17.93 -6.79 -11.91
CA LYS A 121 -19.18 -7.56 -11.79
C LYS A 121 -19.25 -8.45 -10.53
N LYS A 122 -18.11 -8.75 -9.89
CA LYS A 122 -18.01 -9.39 -8.58
C LYS A 122 -16.90 -8.69 -7.79
N GLU A 123 -17.28 -7.92 -6.81
CA GLU A 123 -16.34 -7.30 -5.88
C GLU A 123 -15.67 -8.40 -5.04
N LYS A 124 -14.34 -8.51 -5.18
CA LYS A 124 -13.54 -9.38 -4.30
C LYS A 124 -13.10 -8.55 -3.09
N THR A 125 -13.31 -9.11 -1.91
CA THR A 125 -12.74 -8.58 -0.67
C THR A 125 -11.42 -9.31 -0.38
N PHE A 126 -10.43 -8.56 0.11
CA PHE A 126 -9.13 -9.08 0.52
C PHE A 126 -9.00 -8.93 2.03
N ASP A 127 -8.43 -9.94 2.68
CA ASP A 127 -8.16 -9.88 4.12
C ASP A 127 -7.09 -8.84 4.44
N LEU A 128 -6.03 -8.80 3.63
CA LEU A 128 -4.92 -7.86 3.79
C LEU A 128 -4.63 -7.10 2.49
N GLY A 129 -4.59 -5.77 2.58
CA GLY A 129 -4.06 -4.90 1.56
C GLY A 129 -2.72 -4.29 1.98
N LEU A 130 -1.81 -4.14 1.03
CA LEU A 130 -0.58 -3.37 1.18
C LEU A 130 -0.70 -2.10 0.35
N CYS A 131 -0.34 -0.96 0.92
CA CYS A 131 -0.27 0.31 0.22
C CYS A 131 0.83 1.15 0.86
N THR A 132 2.04 1.04 0.35
CA THR A 132 3.23 1.68 0.90
C THR A 132 3.84 2.64 -0.11
N SER A 133 4.04 3.89 0.31
CA SER A 133 4.64 4.94 -0.54
C SER A 133 3.90 5.17 -1.87
N VAL A 134 2.55 5.16 -1.83
CA VAL A 134 1.70 5.39 -3.01
C VAL A 134 0.94 6.71 -2.90
N PHE A 135 0.37 7.01 -1.73
CA PHE A 135 -0.54 8.15 -1.57
C PHE A 135 0.12 9.52 -1.75
N GLN A 136 1.43 9.63 -1.61
CA GLN A 136 2.14 10.89 -1.91
C GLN A 136 2.07 11.27 -3.40
N TYR A 137 1.70 10.34 -4.28
CA TYR A 137 1.59 10.60 -5.73
C TYR A 137 0.16 10.83 -6.19
N LEU A 138 -0.83 10.66 -5.33
CA LEU A 138 -2.25 10.89 -5.65
C LEU A 138 -2.66 12.30 -5.25
N SER A 139 -3.52 12.95 -6.05
CA SER A 139 -4.17 14.19 -5.65
C SER A 139 -5.16 13.96 -4.51
N ASP A 140 -5.63 15.02 -3.86
CA ASP A 140 -6.64 14.90 -2.80
C ASP A 140 -7.95 14.32 -3.36
N GLU A 141 -8.33 14.73 -4.56
CA GLU A 141 -9.53 14.27 -5.27
C GLU A 141 -9.41 12.76 -5.61
N GLU A 142 -8.24 12.31 -6.05
CA GLU A 142 -8.00 10.89 -6.31
C GLU A 142 -8.07 10.07 -5.02
N ILE A 143 -7.50 10.57 -3.92
CA ILE A 143 -7.58 9.91 -2.61
C ILE A 143 -9.03 9.79 -2.12
N GLU A 144 -9.85 10.83 -2.30
CA GLU A 144 -11.27 10.82 -1.94
C GLU A 144 -12.07 9.77 -2.74
N VAL A 145 -11.65 9.45 -3.97
CA VAL A 145 -12.26 8.39 -4.78
C VAL A 145 -11.79 7.00 -4.36
N VAL A 146 -10.48 6.82 -4.11
CA VAL A 146 -9.93 5.48 -3.88
C VAL A 146 -10.18 4.96 -2.46
N LEU A 147 -10.19 5.82 -1.43
CA LEU A 147 -10.32 5.39 -0.03
C LEU A 147 -11.61 4.64 0.29
N PRO A 148 -12.81 5.10 -0.15
CA PRO A 148 -14.04 4.34 0.08
C PRO A 148 -14.01 2.94 -0.56
N VAL A 149 -13.41 2.82 -1.75
CA VAL A 149 -13.29 1.55 -2.46
C VAL A 149 -12.28 0.63 -1.76
N MET A 150 -11.16 1.18 -1.31
CA MET A 150 -10.19 0.42 -0.50
C MET A 150 -10.85 -0.11 0.77
N ALA A 151 -11.56 0.74 1.52
CA ALA A 151 -12.25 0.33 2.74
C ALA A 151 -13.31 -0.75 2.49
N LYS A 152 -14.02 -0.70 1.35
CA LYS A 152 -15.01 -1.71 0.98
C LYS A 152 -14.37 -3.05 0.61
N ARG A 153 -13.22 -3.03 -0.04
CA ARG A 153 -12.59 -4.22 -0.65
C ARG A 153 -11.46 -4.81 0.17
N ILE A 154 -10.99 -4.12 1.23
CA ILE A 154 -9.85 -4.54 2.04
C ILE A 154 -10.25 -4.47 3.51
N ARG A 155 -10.15 -5.60 4.22
CA ARG A 155 -10.43 -5.63 5.64
C ARG A 155 -9.32 -4.95 6.43
N PHE A 156 -8.09 -5.43 6.31
CA PHE A 156 -6.91 -4.84 6.97
C PHE A 156 -5.99 -4.20 5.94
N LEU A 157 -5.55 -2.99 6.22
CA LEU A 157 -4.65 -2.25 5.34
C LEU A 157 -3.32 -1.98 6.04
N TYR A 158 -2.25 -2.58 5.53
CA TYR A 158 -0.90 -2.17 5.88
C TYR A 158 -0.53 -0.94 5.05
N PHE A 159 -0.34 0.18 5.73
CA PHE A 159 -0.25 1.48 5.11
C PHE A 159 0.94 2.26 5.60
N SER A 160 1.73 2.80 4.69
CA SER A 160 2.74 3.81 4.99
C SER A 160 2.80 4.87 3.90
N VAL A 161 2.99 6.10 4.31
CA VAL A 161 3.14 7.25 3.42
C VAL A 161 4.00 8.30 4.10
N PRO A 162 5.01 8.87 3.43
CA PRO A 162 5.82 9.93 4.02
C PRO A 162 5.00 11.22 4.18
N THR A 163 5.09 11.82 5.35
CA THR A 163 4.58 13.17 5.59
C THR A 163 5.55 14.22 5.03
N ASN A 164 5.12 15.48 5.03
CA ASN A 164 5.99 16.59 4.64
C ASN A 164 7.29 16.70 5.48
N LEU A 165 7.28 16.20 6.72
CA LEU A 165 8.47 16.19 7.58
C LEU A 165 9.45 15.09 7.16
N GLU A 166 8.93 13.90 6.85
CA GLU A 166 9.74 12.77 6.38
C GLU A 166 10.32 13.03 5.00
N LEU A 167 9.54 13.61 4.08
CA LEU A 167 10.05 14.03 2.76
C LEU A 167 11.19 15.07 2.89
N LYS A 168 11.10 16.00 3.85
CA LYS A 168 12.19 16.93 4.13
C LYS A 168 13.44 16.24 4.67
N ARG A 169 13.27 15.25 5.56
CA ARG A 169 14.38 14.46 6.09
C ARG A 169 15.05 13.61 5.02
N GLN A 170 14.29 13.03 4.09
CA GLN A 170 14.87 12.30 2.95
C GLN A 170 15.83 13.18 2.14
N VAL A 171 15.48 14.46 1.94
CA VAL A 171 16.38 15.40 1.26
C VAL A 171 17.63 15.72 2.10
N SER A 172 17.47 15.93 3.42
CA SER A 172 18.61 16.32 4.28
C SER A 172 19.54 15.17 4.62
N ASP A 173 19.01 13.98 4.83
CA ASP A 173 19.71 12.85 5.43
C ASP A 173 20.16 11.83 4.38
N LEU A 174 19.44 11.71 3.25
CA LEU A 174 19.69 10.73 2.20
C LEU A 174 20.00 11.37 0.84
N GLU A 175 20.03 12.71 0.75
CA GLU A 175 20.16 13.46 -0.52
C GLU A 175 19.10 13.06 -1.59
N PHE A 176 18.02 12.39 -1.15
CA PHE A 176 16.94 11.92 -2.01
C PHE A 176 15.80 12.92 -2.06
N LYS A 177 15.50 13.45 -3.24
CA LYS A 177 14.37 14.35 -3.49
C LYS A 177 13.35 13.67 -4.39
N ASP A 178 12.21 13.31 -3.80
CA ASP A 178 11.08 12.82 -4.58
C ASP A 178 10.34 13.98 -5.25
N GLU A 179 10.62 14.21 -6.53
CA GLU A 179 10.09 15.35 -7.30
C GLU A 179 8.59 15.24 -7.56
N TYR A 180 8.02 14.03 -7.48
CA TYR A 180 6.62 13.76 -7.77
C TYR A 180 5.75 13.73 -6.52
N ALA A 181 6.35 13.71 -5.34
CA ALA A 181 5.62 13.63 -4.08
C ALA A 181 4.85 14.92 -3.76
N ILE A 182 3.58 14.77 -3.45
CA ILE A 182 2.74 15.84 -2.93
C ILE A 182 2.94 15.90 -1.42
N HIS A 183 3.45 17.05 -0.95
CA HIS A 183 3.74 17.26 0.47
C HIS A 183 2.46 17.45 1.27
N ARG A 184 2.14 16.49 2.16
CA ARG A 184 1.00 16.58 3.09
C ARG A 184 1.46 16.44 4.53
N THR A 185 0.75 17.12 5.43
CA THR A 185 0.97 16.97 6.87
C THR A 185 0.35 15.67 7.37
N ARG A 186 0.80 15.19 8.54
CA ARG A 186 0.22 14.05 9.24
C ARG A 186 -1.30 14.25 9.46
N GLU A 187 -1.70 15.46 9.89
CA GLU A 187 -3.09 15.80 10.16
C GLU A 187 -3.96 15.68 8.90
N LYS A 188 -3.43 16.07 7.74
CA LYS A 188 -4.14 15.94 6.46
C LYS A 188 -4.38 14.48 6.11
N TYR A 189 -3.36 13.61 6.24
CA TYR A 189 -3.53 12.17 6.02
C TYR A 189 -4.51 11.54 7.03
N LEU A 190 -4.42 11.89 8.30
CA LEU A 190 -5.36 11.39 9.32
C LEU A 190 -6.80 11.81 9.01
N LYS A 191 -7.02 13.06 8.56
CA LYS A 191 -8.34 13.55 8.16
C LYS A 191 -8.93 12.76 6.99
N LEU A 192 -8.11 12.33 6.03
CA LEU A 192 -8.52 11.53 4.89
C LEU A 192 -8.81 10.07 5.27
N LEU A 193 -7.98 9.47 6.13
CA LEU A 193 -8.08 8.05 6.48
C LEU A 193 -9.18 7.74 7.51
N ARG A 194 -9.34 8.57 8.55
CA ARG A 194 -10.27 8.32 9.68
C ARG A 194 -11.74 8.08 9.31
N PRO A 195 -12.31 8.66 8.26
CA PRO A 195 -13.68 8.33 7.85
C PRO A 195 -13.85 6.86 7.44
N HIS A 196 -12.78 6.21 6.98
CA HIS A 196 -12.83 4.90 6.33
C HIS A 196 -12.17 3.79 7.14
N PHE A 197 -11.17 4.13 7.97
CA PHE A 197 -10.36 3.17 8.70
C PHE A 197 -10.21 3.53 10.18
N THR A 198 -10.13 2.50 11.02
CA THR A 198 -9.64 2.59 12.40
C THR A 198 -8.19 2.14 12.47
N PHE A 199 -7.43 2.66 13.42
CA PHE A 199 -5.99 2.39 13.55
C PHE A 199 -5.77 1.28 14.58
N ILE A 200 -5.16 0.18 14.15
CA ILE A 200 -4.73 -0.93 15.02
C ILE A 200 -3.34 -0.64 15.59
N SER A 201 -2.47 -0.11 14.75
CA SER A 201 -1.08 0.18 15.09
C SER A 201 -0.54 1.33 14.23
N SER A 202 0.76 1.61 14.31
CA SER A 202 1.40 2.67 13.53
C SER A 202 1.30 2.50 12.02
N ARG A 203 1.11 1.28 11.53
CA ARG A 203 1.08 0.97 10.08
C ARG A 203 -0.08 0.05 9.67
N LEU A 204 -0.85 -0.46 10.63
CA LEU A 204 -1.96 -1.36 10.34
C LEU A 204 -3.28 -0.71 10.71
N LEU A 205 -4.19 -0.68 9.74
CA LEU A 205 -5.52 -0.13 9.83
C LEU A 205 -6.55 -1.23 9.56
N GLU A 206 -7.76 -1.07 10.11
CA GLU A 206 -8.90 -1.91 9.76
C GLU A 206 -10.01 -1.06 9.19
N SER A 207 -10.64 -1.54 8.13
CA SER A 207 -11.77 -0.89 7.50
C SER A 207 -12.96 -0.82 8.46
N LYS A 208 -13.54 0.38 8.59
CA LYS A 208 -14.76 0.58 9.39
C LYS A 208 -16.00 -0.13 8.82
N ILE A 209 -15.94 -0.57 7.55
CA ILE A 209 -17.00 -1.37 6.93
C ILE A 209 -16.93 -2.83 7.42
N HIS A 210 -15.73 -3.32 7.72
CA HIS A 210 -15.49 -4.71 8.11
C HIS A 210 -15.24 -4.85 9.63
N PHE A 211 -14.98 -3.74 10.31
CA PHE A 211 -14.81 -3.72 11.75
C PHE A 211 -16.16 -3.88 12.45
N ASP A 212 -16.21 -4.80 13.39
CA ASP A 212 -17.36 -5.05 14.25
C ASP A 212 -16.89 -5.05 15.71
N ASP A 213 -17.32 -4.05 16.48
CA ASP A 213 -16.94 -3.88 17.87
C ASP A 213 -17.53 -4.97 18.79
N GLU A 214 -18.64 -5.61 18.41
CA GLU A 214 -19.21 -6.73 19.17
C GLU A 214 -18.37 -8.01 19.03
N SER A 215 -17.71 -8.20 17.88
CA SER A 215 -16.86 -9.39 17.65
C SER A 215 -15.38 -9.15 17.99
N THR A 216 -14.98 -7.92 18.29
CA THR A 216 -13.61 -7.57 18.66
C THR A 216 -13.26 -8.11 20.05
N HIS A 217 -12.03 -8.62 20.24
CA HIS A 217 -11.54 -9.09 21.52
C HIS A 217 -11.58 -8.00 22.59
N PHE A 218 -11.89 -8.38 23.80
CA PHE A 218 -12.27 -7.51 24.93
C PHE A 218 -11.27 -6.41 25.35
N THR A 219 -10.03 -6.43 24.87
CA THR A 219 -9.03 -5.40 25.22
C THR A 219 -8.70 -4.44 24.08
N ASP A 220 -9.23 -4.64 22.89
CA ASP A 220 -8.81 -3.91 21.69
C ASP A 220 -9.46 -2.53 21.52
N LEU A 221 -10.68 -2.37 22.01
CA LEU A 221 -11.46 -1.14 21.79
C LEU A 221 -10.79 0.11 22.34
N LEU A 222 -10.01 -0.01 23.41
CA LEU A 222 -9.30 1.13 24.03
C LEU A 222 -8.36 1.84 23.03
N PHE A 223 -7.77 1.11 22.09
CA PHE A 223 -6.76 1.62 21.16
C PHE A 223 -7.28 1.80 19.72
N ARG A 224 -8.57 1.55 19.48
CA ARG A 224 -9.24 1.76 18.19
C ARG A 224 -9.75 3.20 18.06
N PHE A 225 -9.18 4.02 17.20
CA PHE A 225 -9.58 5.43 17.02
C PHE A 225 -9.40 5.93 15.57
#